data_ca65805b767fd7487e67e9c6529abb2a
#
_entry.id   ca65805b767fd7487e67e9c6529abb2a
#
_cell.length_a   1.000
_cell.length_b   1.000
_cell.length_c   1.000
_cell.angle_alpha   90.00
_cell.angle_beta   90.00
_cell.angle_gamma   90.00
#
_symmetry.space_group_name_H-M   'P 1'
#
loop_
_entity.id
_entity.type
_entity.pdbx_description
1 polymer ?
#
loop_
_entity_poly.entity_id
_entity_poly.type
_entity_poly.pdbx_seq_one_letter_code
_entity_poly.pdbx_strand_id
1 'polypeptide(L)'
;NAIGFLMEHAGMSFIEAVKDLAQQIGLQVPEDDASPQDRERAAQQRQKQATLNDVLEKAAKAYQKDLKDSPRAVTYLKGRGLSGQIAKTFGLGYAPEGWRHLAGVFPDYSEPLLVESGLVIEHEDEKGQDGEAKRYDRFRDRIMFPIRNVKGECIGFGGRVLDKGEPKYLNSPETPLFSKGRELYGLWLARNAIRDAGRVVVVEGYMDVVALAQHGVEYAVATLGTSTTNAHAQKLL
;
A
#
# COMPACT_ATOMS: atom_id res chain seq x y z
N ASN A 1 -6.48 -26.47 -16.70
CA ASN A 1 -6.30 -25.68 -17.92
C ASN A 1 -5.21 -26.31 -18.79
N ALA A 2 -5.09 -25.92 -20.08
CA ALA A 2 -4.15 -26.54 -21.03
C ALA A 2 -2.68 -26.46 -20.55
N ILE A 3 -2.26 -25.35 -19.97
CA ILE A 3 -0.91 -25.16 -19.43
C ILE A 3 -0.65 -26.17 -18.30
N GLY A 4 -1.58 -26.25 -17.32
CA GLY A 4 -1.45 -27.20 -16.20
C GLY A 4 -1.40 -28.63 -16.67
N PHE A 5 -2.19 -29.01 -17.70
CA PHE A 5 -2.18 -30.32 -18.29
C PHE A 5 -0.80 -30.68 -18.89
N LEU A 6 -0.19 -29.77 -19.65
CA LEU A 6 1.14 -30.00 -20.23
C LEU A 6 2.22 -30.09 -19.16
N MET A 7 2.12 -29.31 -18.08
CA MET A 7 3.05 -29.40 -16.95
C MET A 7 2.94 -30.75 -16.23
N GLU A 8 1.74 -31.23 -15.96
CA GLU A 8 1.50 -32.47 -15.19
C GLU A 8 1.71 -33.74 -16.03
N HIS A 9 1.31 -33.75 -17.30
CA HIS A 9 1.31 -34.94 -18.15
C HIS A 9 2.48 -35.03 -19.13
N ALA A 10 3.01 -33.88 -19.59
CA ALA A 10 4.18 -33.85 -20.48
C ALA A 10 5.49 -33.48 -19.78
N GLY A 11 5.44 -33.17 -18.47
CA GLY A 11 6.62 -32.81 -17.67
C GLY A 11 7.24 -31.46 -18.07
N MET A 12 6.51 -30.62 -18.78
CA MET A 12 7.00 -29.32 -19.26
C MET A 12 7.04 -28.31 -18.14
N SER A 13 8.02 -27.42 -18.16
CA SER A 13 7.98 -26.21 -17.33
C SER A 13 6.87 -25.27 -17.83
N PHE A 14 6.46 -24.32 -17.00
CA PHE A 14 5.44 -23.32 -17.37
C PHE A 14 5.79 -22.58 -18.68
N ILE A 15 7.05 -22.19 -18.85
CA ILE A 15 7.53 -21.47 -20.03
C ILE A 15 7.50 -22.36 -21.27
N GLU A 16 7.89 -23.62 -21.16
CA GLU A 16 7.85 -24.59 -22.26
C GLU A 16 6.40 -24.86 -22.68
N ALA A 17 5.50 -25.07 -21.73
CA ALA A 17 4.07 -25.26 -22.01
C ALA A 17 3.43 -24.04 -22.69
N VAL A 18 3.79 -22.82 -22.28
CA VAL A 18 3.32 -21.59 -22.93
C VAL A 18 3.88 -21.47 -24.35
N LYS A 19 5.17 -21.75 -24.57
CA LYS A 19 5.80 -21.72 -25.90
C LYS A 19 5.16 -22.74 -26.85
N ASP A 20 4.92 -23.95 -26.37
CA ASP A 20 4.29 -25.03 -27.17
C ASP A 20 2.87 -24.64 -27.61
N LEU A 21 2.05 -24.18 -26.66
CA LEU A 21 0.68 -23.74 -26.98
C LEU A 21 0.66 -22.53 -27.91
N ALA A 22 1.56 -21.57 -27.72
CA ALA A 22 1.64 -20.40 -28.59
C ALA A 22 2.03 -20.80 -30.04
N GLN A 23 2.96 -21.72 -30.20
CA GLN A 23 3.39 -22.24 -31.49
C GLN A 23 2.24 -22.94 -32.23
N GLN A 24 1.39 -23.71 -31.51
CA GLN A 24 0.24 -24.39 -32.08
C GLN A 24 -0.82 -23.44 -32.69
N ILE A 25 -0.91 -22.21 -32.16
CA ILE A 25 -1.85 -21.19 -32.64
C ILE A 25 -1.15 -20.09 -33.45
N GLY A 26 0.10 -20.30 -33.86
CA GLY A 26 0.86 -19.38 -34.70
C GLY A 26 1.31 -18.08 -34.02
N LEU A 27 1.28 -18.04 -32.69
CA LEU A 27 1.79 -16.91 -31.89
C LEU A 27 3.25 -17.14 -31.54
N GLN A 28 4.09 -16.11 -31.67
CA GLN A 28 5.42 -16.10 -31.12
C GLN A 28 5.37 -15.56 -29.69
N VAL A 29 5.83 -16.34 -28.72
CA VAL A 29 6.09 -15.84 -27.38
C VAL A 29 7.33 -14.95 -27.48
N PRO A 30 7.25 -13.67 -27.08
CA PRO A 30 8.44 -12.80 -27.05
C PRO A 30 9.53 -13.49 -26.24
N GLU A 31 10.69 -13.71 -26.82
CA GLU A 31 11.85 -14.13 -26.03
C GLU A 31 12.24 -12.96 -25.12
N ASP A 32 12.60 -13.32 -23.89
CA ASP A 32 13.08 -12.32 -22.93
C ASP A 32 14.51 -11.95 -23.33
N ASP A 33 14.62 -11.08 -24.36
CA ASP A 33 15.87 -10.54 -24.88
C ASP A 33 16.57 -9.58 -23.89
N ALA A 34 16.12 -9.59 -22.62
CA ALA A 34 16.71 -8.77 -21.58
C ALA A 34 18.20 -9.13 -21.42
N SER A 35 19.05 -8.15 -21.63
CA SER A 35 20.47 -8.32 -21.46
C SER A 35 20.79 -8.76 -20.02
N PRO A 36 21.97 -9.39 -19.78
CA PRO A 36 22.38 -9.72 -18.40
C PRO A 36 22.32 -8.51 -17.47
N GLN A 37 22.64 -7.30 -17.97
CA GLN A 37 22.55 -6.04 -17.22
C GLN A 37 21.09 -5.65 -16.91
N ASP A 38 20.16 -5.88 -17.83
CA ASP A 38 18.72 -5.59 -17.58
C ASP A 38 18.12 -6.54 -16.56
N ARG A 39 18.53 -7.83 -16.60
CA ARG A 39 18.14 -8.82 -15.60
C ARG A 39 18.68 -8.48 -14.21
N GLU A 40 19.92 -8.06 -14.12
CA GLU A 40 20.53 -7.62 -12.87
C GLU A 40 19.85 -6.36 -12.32
N ARG A 41 19.60 -5.35 -13.16
CA ARG A 41 18.82 -4.14 -12.77
C ARG A 41 17.42 -4.50 -12.29
N ALA A 42 16.71 -5.40 -12.99
CA ALA A 42 15.39 -5.85 -12.58
C ALA A 42 15.42 -6.61 -11.25
N ALA A 43 16.46 -7.42 -11.00
CA ALA A 43 16.65 -8.12 -9.74
C ALA A 43 16.94 -7.15 -8.59
N GLN A 44 17.81 -6.16 -8.79
CA GLN A 44 18.11 -5.11 -7.82
C GLN A 44 16.86 -4.27 -7.51
N GLN A 45 16.06 -3.92 -8.52
CA GLN A 45 14.83 -3.17 -8.33
C GLN A 45 13.79 -3.98 -7.55
N ARG A 46 13.64 -5.28 -7.83
CA ARG A 46 12.75 -6.18 -7.06
C ARG A 46 13.20 -6.30 -5.60
N GLN A 47 14.50 -6.44 -5.37
CA GLN A 47 15.06 -6.50 -4.02
C GLN A 47 14.81 -5.21 -3.25
N LYS A 48 15.04 -4.06 -3.89
CA LYS A 48 14.75 -2.75 -3.29
C LYS A 48 13.27 -2.57 -2.96
N GLN A 49 12.38 -2.97 -3.86
CA GLN A 49 10.94 -2.94 -3.61
C GLN A 49 10.54 -3.82 -2.43
N ALA A 50 11.06 -5.04 -2.33
CA ALA A 50 10.81 -5.93 -1.21
C ALA A 50 11.24 -5.28 0.12
N THR A 51 12.42 -4.65 0.15
CA THR A 51 12.93 -3.97 1.35
C THR A 51 12.06 -2.77 1.75
N LEU A 52 11.57 -1.98 0.79
CA LEU A 52 10.64 -0.88 1.06
C LEU A 52 9.28 -1.39 1.60
N ASN A 53 8.77 -2.50 1.05
CA ASN A 53 7.55 -3.12 1.55
C ASN A 53 7.71 -3.59 3.00
N ASP A 54 8.87 -4.19 3.34
CA ASP A 54 9.16 -4.64 4.71
C ASP A 54 9.16 -3.47 5.70
N VAL A 55 9.75 -2.33 5.30
CA VAL A 55 9.74 -1.10 6.10
C VAL A 55 8.31 -0.60 6.34
N LEU A 56 7.49 -0.54 5.28
CA LEU A 56 6.10 -0.09 5.38
C LEU A 56 5.23 -1.07 6.19
N GLU A 57 5.40 -2.38 6.05
CA GLU A 57 4.70 -3.38 6.87
C GLU A 57 5.09 -3.29 8.34
N LYS A 58 6.36 -3.04 8.65
CA LYS A 58 6.84 -2.83 10.03
C LYS A 58 6.20 -1.58 10.64
N ALA A 59 6.14 -0.47 9.90
CA ALA A 59 5.44 0.74 10.32
C ALA A 59 3.93 0.49 10.52
N ALA A 60 3.27 -0.24 9.60
CA ALA A 60 1.87 -0.58 9.71
C ALA A 60 1.55 -1.36 10.99
N LYS A 61 2.38 -2.36 11.32
CA LYS A 61 2.25 -3.14 12.56
C LYS A 61 2.44 -2.27 13.82
N ALA A 62 3.40 -1.33 13.79
CA ALA A 62 3.62 -0.40 14.89
C ALA A 62 2.38 0.49 15.08
N TYR A 63 1.89 1.14 14.03
CA TYR A 63 0.68 1.97 14.10
C TYR A 63 -0.56 1.19 14.54
N GLN A 64 -0.72 -0.09 14.15
CA GLN A 64 -1.81 -0.94 14.64
C GLN A 64 -1.71 -1.20 16.15
N LYS A 65 -0.51 -1.39 16.67
CA LYS A 65 -0.25 -1.52 18.10
C LYS A 65 -0.60 -0.21 18.82
N ASP A 66 -0.08 0.92 18.33
CA ASP A 66 -0.32 2.23 18.90
C ASP A 66 -1.82 2.60 18.93
N LEU A 67 -2.59 2.18 17.91
CA LEU A 67 -4.04 2.35 17.92
C LEU A 67 -4.69 1.61 19.10
N LYS A 68 -4.28 0.40 19.38
CA LYS A 68 -4.82 -0.38 20.51
C LYS A 68 -4.49 0.26 21.85
N ASP A 69 -3.31 0.85 21.95
CA ASP A 69 -2.78 1.46 23.17
C ASP A 69 -3.24 2.92 23.34
N SER A 70 -3.98 3.51 22.39
CA SER A 70 -4.50 4.87 22.43
C SER A 70 -6.01 4.94 22.65
N PRO A 71 -6.50 5.17 23.88
CA PRO A 71 -7.92 5.34 24.16
C PRO A 71 -8.56 6.46 23.33
N ARG A 72 -7.81 7.56 23.07
CA ARG A 72 -8.27 8.71 22.28
C ARG A 72 -8.56 8.29 20.83
N ALA A 73 -7.64 7.56 20.19
CA ALA A 73 -7.81 7.10 18.82
C ALA A 73 -8.93 6.05 18.70
N VAL A 74 -9.03 5.14 19.67
CA VAL A 74 -10.13 4.15 19.73
C VAL A 74 -11.47 4.86 19.90
N THR A 75 -11.59 5.81 20.82
CA THR A 75 -12.82 6.59 21.04
C THR A 75 -13.22 7.36 19.79
N TYR A 76 -12.23 7.96 19.10
CA TYR A 76 -12.46 8.64 17.84
C TYR A 76 -13.08 7.71 16.78
N LEU A 77 -12.52 6.52 16.56
CA LEU A 77 -13.06 5.56 15.58
C LEU A 77 -14.44 5.06 15.98
N LYS A 78 -14.68 4.77 17.26
CA LYS A 78 -16.02 4.41 17.78
C LYS A 78 -17.03 5.54 17.56
N GLY A 79 -16.64 6.80 17.81
CA GLY A 79 -17.47 7.98 17.56
C GLY A 79 -17.80 8.17 16.06
N ARG A 80 -17.02 7.59 15.16
CA ARG A 80 -17.28 7.51 13.72
C ARG A 80 -18.10 6.27 13.32
N GLY A 81 -18.57 5.49 14.28
CA GLY A 81 -19.38 4.29 14.06
C GLY A 81 -18.57 3.07 13.62
N LEU A 82 -17.23 3.10 13.67
CA LEU A 82 -16.40 1.99 13.23
C LEU A 82 -16.16 1.00 14.37
N SER A 83 -16.35 -0.28 14.09
CA SER A 83 -16.09 -1.38 15.02
C SER A 83 -14.60 -1.76 15.04
N GLY A 84 -14.18 -2.39 16.15
CA GLY A 84 -12.83 -2.94 16.23
C GLY A 84 -12.55 -4.01 15.18
N GLN A 85 -13.59 -4.76 14.77
CA GLN A 85 -13.45 -5.78 13.72
C GLN A 85 -13.13 -5.17 12.37
N ILE A 86 -13.88 -4.13 11.96
CA ILE A 86 -13.60 -3.47 10.68
C ILE A 86 -12.24 -2.76 10.69
N ALA A 87 -11.87 -2.13 11.82
CA ALA A 87 -10.56 -1.53 11.99
C ALA A 87 -9.42 -2.56 11.82
N LYS A 88 -9.60 -3.77 12.35
CA LYS A 88 -8.66 -4.90 12.17
C LYS A 88 -8.62 -5.37 10.72
N THR A 89 -9.77 -5.53 10.06
CA THR A 89 -9.86 -5.99 8.66
C THR A 89 -9.11 -5.04 7.72
N PHE A 90 -9.26 -3.74 7.90
CA PHE A 90 -8.55 -2.73 7.10
C PHE A 90 -7.15 -2.41 7.61
N GLY A 91 -6.74 -2.99 8.75
CA GLY A 91 -5.43 -2.76 9.35
C GLY A 91 -5.23 -1.32 9.82
N LEU A 92 -6.29 -0.66 10.27
CA LEU A 92 -6.19 0.74 10.74
C LEU A 92 -5.19 0.86 11.88
N GLY A 93 -4.49 1.98 11.91
CA GLY A 93 -3.48 2.30 12.91
C GLY A 93 -3.64 3.71 13.47
N TYR A 94 -2.73 4.08 14.34
CA TYR A 94 -2.58 5.43 14.86
C TYR A 94 -1.11 5.83 14.87
N ALA A 95 -0.79 6.97 14.29
CA ALA A 95 0.51 7.61 14.43
C ALA A 95 0.44 8.57 15.62
N PRO A 96 1.16 8.30 16.72
CA PRO A 96 1.12 9.12 17.91
C PRO A 96 1.58 10.56 17.69
N GLU A 97 1.28 11.43 18.64
CA GLU A 97 1.92 12.74 18.73
C GLU A 97 3.44 12.56 18.93
N GLY A 98 4.19 13.44 18.33
CA GLY A 98 5.64 13.41 18.44
C GLY A 98 6.32 13.44 17.09
N TRP A 99 7.52 13.97 17.10
CA TRP A 99 8.26 14.24 15.87
C TRP A 99 9.07 13.03 15.37
N ARG A 100 9.41 12.09 16.26
CA ARG A 100 10.30 10.96 15.97
C ARG A 100 9.83 9.67 16.65
N HIS A 101 8.52 9.37 16.59
CA HIS A 101 7.96 8.14 17.16
C HIS A 101 8.55 6.89 16.49
N LEU A 102 8.75 6.94 15.18
CA LEU A 102 9.33 5.83 14.41
C LEU A 102 10.79 5.52 14.79
N ALA A 103 11.49 6.43 15.46
CA ALA A 103 12.82 6.13 16.01
C ALA A 103 12.77 5.02 17.09
N GLY A 104 11.62 4.83 17.77
CA GLY A 104 11.40 3.70 18.68
C GLY A 104 11.04 2.39 17.94
N VAL A 105 10.68 2.47 16.67
CA VAL A 105 10.29 1.32 15.84
C VAL A 105 11.48 0.80 15.02
N PHE A 106 12.26 1.72 14.46
CA PHE A 106 13.40 1.41 13.60
C PHE A 106 14.71 1.67 14.36
N PRO A 107 15.60 0.65 14.46
CA PRO A 107 16.87 0.78 15.18
C PRO A 107 17.77 1.87 14.61
N ASP A 108 17.76 2.03 13.28
CA ASP A 108 18.46 3.11 12.59
C ASP A 108 17.43 4.06 11.97
N TYR A 109 17.21 5.20 12.62
CA TYR A 109 16.31 6.24 12.13
C TYR A 109 16.94 7.09 11.01
N SER A 110 18.25 6.98 10.80
CA SER A 110 18.99 7.65 9.73
C SER A 110 18.94 6.90 8.40
N GLU A 111 18.37 5.67 8.38
CA GLU A 111 18.31 4.83 7.19
C GLU A 111 17.56 5.53 6.04
N PRO A 112 18.17 5.66 4.84
CA PRO A 112 17.55 6.32 3.68
C PRO A 112 16.20 5.73 3.27
N LEU A 113 15.96 4.44 3.53
CA LEU A 113 14.70 3.75 3.23
C LEU A 113 13.49 4.38 3.94
N LEU A 114 13.68 4.99 5.13
CA LEU A 114 12.59 5.67 5.83
C LEU A 114 12.13 6.93 5.10
N VAL A 115 13.05 7.63 4.47
CA VAL A 115 12.74 8.79 3.63
C VAL A 115 12.16 8.33 2.30
N GLU A 116 12.77 7.35 1.66
CA GLU A 116 12.32 6.81 0.37
C GLU A 116 10.93 6.17 0.42
N SER A 117 10.59 5.53 1.55
CA SER A 117 9.24 4.99 1.81
C SER A 117 8.18 6.07 2.10
N GLY A 118 8.61 7.32 2.29
CA GLY A 118 7.75 8.44 2.65
C GLY A 118 7.26 8.44 4.09
N LEU A 119 7.88 7.67 4.98
CA LEU A 119 7.56 7.65 6.41
C LEU A 119 8.21 8.80 7.16
N VAL A 120 9.41 9.21 6.75
CA VAL A 120 10.20 10.28 7.35
C VAL A 120 10.40 11.40 6.33
N ILE A 121 10.38 12.63 6.81
CA ILE A 121 10.76 13.82 6.04
C ILE A 121 12.15 14.22 6.48
N GLU A 122 13.00 14.50 5.50
CA GLU A 122 14.34 15.02 5.71
C GLU A 122 14.46 16.43 5.08
N HIS A 123 15.03 17.36 5.84
CA HIS A 123 15.35 18.71 5.37
C HIS A 123 16.86 18.85 5.28
N GLU A 124 17.40 18.79 4.08
CA GLU A 124 18.85 18.90 3.82
C GLU A 124 19.41 20.27 4.25
N ASP A 125 18.61 21.33 4.10
CA ASP A 125 19.02 22.72 4.42
C ASP A 125 18.92 23.05 5.92
N GLU A 126 18.26 22.23 6.73
CA GLU A 126 18.12 22.42 8.16
C GLU A 126 18.92 21.36 8.93
N LYS A 127 19.85 21.80 9.76
CA LYS A 127 20.60 20.90 10.65
C LYS A 127 19.87 20.71 11.97
N GLY A 128 19.80 19.47 12.43
CA GLY A 128 19.39 19.12 13.77
C GLY A 128 20.43 19.55 14.83
N GLN A 129 20.10 19.33 16.10
CA GLN A 129 21.00 19.65 17.22
C GLN A 129 22.31 18.84 17.18
N ASP A 130 22.29 17.70 16.49
CA ASP A 130 23.42 16.79 16.27
C ASP A 130 24.28 17.16 15.04
N GLY A 131 23.88 18.19 14.28
CA GLY A 131 24.58 18.64 13.07
C GLY A 131 24.23 17.86 11.80
N GLU A 132 23.40 16.81 11.91
CA GLU A 132 22.84 16.06 10.78
C GLU A 132 21.62 16.76 10.20
N ALA A 133 21.17 16.29 9.00
CA ALA A 133 19.93 16.77 8.40
C ALA A 133 18.74 16.56 9.33
N LYS A 134 17.89 17.56 9.47
CA LYS A 134 16.71 17.48 10.34
C LYS A 134 15.72 16.48 9.80
N ARG A 135 15.41 15.45 10.59
CA ARG A 135 14.49 14.37 10.24
C ARG A 135 13.32 14.30 11.21
N TYR A 136 12.12 14.06 10.69
CA TYR A 136 10.93 13.84 11.50
C TYR A 136 9.88 12.97 10.78
N ASP A 137 9.02 12.34 11.57
CA ASP A 137 7.94 11.49 11.05
C ASP A 137 6.95 12.30 10.21
N ARG A 138 6.61 11.80 9.04
CA ARG A 138 5.60 12.43 8.17
C ARG A 138 4.21 12.45 8.83
N PHE A 139 3.83 11.36 9.46
CA PHE A 139 2.51 11.20 10.08
C PHE A 139 2.60 11.38 11.59
N ARG A 140 1.83 12.30 12.13
CA ARG A 140 1.77 12.64 13.55
C ARG A 140 0.35 12.96 13.94
N ASP A 141 -0.12 12.43 15.08
CA ASP A 141 -1.49 12.56 15.60
C ASP A 141 -2.57 12.26 14.52
N ARG A 142 -2.44 11.10 13.86
CA ARG A 142 -3.33 10.71 12.76
C ARG A 142 -3.79 9.26 12.87
N ILE A 143 -5.07 9.02 12.55
CA ILE A 143 -5.53 7.67 12.20
C ILE A 143 -4.87 7.28 10.89
N MET A 144 -4.27 6.10 10.85
CA MET A 144 -3.51 5.60 9.72
C MET A 144 -4.30 4.56 8.94
N PHE A 145 -4.35 4.75 7.64
CA PHE A 145 -5.00 3.88 6.66
C PHE A 145 -3.89 3.28 5.77
N PRO A 146 -3.49 2.01 5.99
CA PRO A 146 -2.49 1.40 5.12
C PRO A 146 -3.06 1.23 3.71
N ILE A 147 -2.33 1.73 2.72
CA ILE A 147 -2.66 1.56 1.31
C ILE A 147 -1.95 0.29 0.85
N ARG A 148 -2.71 -0.63 0.26
CA ARG A 148 -2.19 -1.93 -0.17
C ARG A 148 -2.35 -2.11 -1.67
N ASN A 149 -1.35 -2.71 -2.29
CA ASN A 149 -1.42 -3.11 -3.70
C ASN A 149 -2.32 -4.35 -3.87
N VAL A 150 -2.47 -4.81 -5.10
CA VAL A 150 -3.32 -5.98 -5.44
C VAL A 150 -2.83 -7.31 -4.83
N LYS A 151 -1.59 -7.37 -4.34
CA LYS A 151 -1.04 -8.53 -3.61
C LYS A 151 -1.29 -8.45 -2.10
N GLY A 152 -1.78 -7.32 -1.60
CA GLY A 152 -1.98 -7.07 -0.18
C GLY A 152 -0.74 -6.48 0.54
N GLU A 153 0.32 -6.17 -0.18
CA GLU A 153 1.54 -5.56 0.36
C GLU A 153 1.29 -4.07 0.65
N CYS A 154 1.76 -3.58 1.80
CA CYS A 154 1.65 -2.17 2.15
C CYS A 154 2.60 -1.33 1.29
N ILE A 155 2.06 -0.36 0.56
CA ILE A 155 2.80 0.50 -0.37
C ILE A 155 2.81 1.97 0.06
N GLY A 156 2.08 2.33 1.10
CA GLY A 156 1.99 3.68 1.63
C GLY A 156 0.86 3.82 2.63
N PHE A 157 0.59 5.05 3.02
CA PHE A 157 -0.43 5.38 4.02
C PHE A 157 -1.23 6.62 3.65
N GLY A 158 -2.51 6.61 4.03
CA GLY A 158 -3.28 7.81 4.27
C GLY A 158 -3.34 8.09 5.77
N GLY A 159 -3.27 9.35 6.17
CA GLY A 159 -3.38 9.76 7.56
C GLY A 159 -4.46 10.81 7.76
N ARG A 160 -5.41 10.61 8.69
CA ARG A 160 -6.47 11.56 9.02
C ARG A 160 -6.29 12.09 10.43
N VAL A 161 -6.31 13.42 10.60
CA VAL A 161 -6.27 14.02 11.94
C VAL A 161 -7.51 13.63 12.75
N LEU A 162 -7.34 13.48 14.07
CA LEU A 162 -8.44 13.14 14.97
C LEU A 162 -9.34 14.35 15.18
N ASP A 163 -8.76 15.49 15.54
CA ASP A 163 -9.49 16.71 15.89
C ASP A 163 -9.17 17.85 14.93
N LYS A 164 -8.39 18.83 15.41
CA LYS A 164 -7.93 19.98 14.62
C LYS A 164 -6.53 19.71 14.08
N GLY A 165 -6.30 20.08 12.85
CA GLY A 165 -4.99 19.96 12.21
C GLY A 165 -5.13 20.02 10.68
N GLU A 166 -4.11 20.55 10.05
CA GLU A 166 -4.04 20.69 8.61
C GLU A 166 -2.80 19.94 8.06
N PRO A 167 -2.94 19.32 6.90
CA PRO A 167 -4.16 19.03 6.18
C PRO A 167 -5.01 17.97 6.90
N LYS A 168 -6.35 18.01 6.74
CA LYS A 168 -7.26 17.02 7.32
C LYS A 168 -6.90 15.58 6.92
N TYR A 169 -6.52 15.38 5.67
CA TYR A 169 -5.96 14.15 5.13
C TYR A 169 -4.56 14.41 4.58
N LEU A 170 -3.64 13.52 4.91
CA LEU A 170 -2.27 13.50 4.41
C LEU A 170 -1.96 12.13 3.84
N ASN A 171 -1.45 12.08 2.62
CA ASN A 171 -1.02 10.84 1.98
C ASN A 171 0.50 10.70 1.96
N SER A 172 0.97 9.47 1.82
CA SER A 172 2.34 9.21 1.38
C SER A 172 2.66 10.02 0.11
N PRO A 173 3.89 10.46 -0.07
CA PRO A 173 4.33 11.05 -1.34
C PRO A 173 4.33 10.00 -2.44
N GLU A 174 4.56 10.40 -3.68
CA GLU A 174 4.92 9.45 -4.74
C GLU A 174 6.22 8.75 -4.34
N THR A 175 6.25 7.43 -4.45
CA THR A 175 7.42 6.59 -4.11
C THR A 175 7.60 5.51 -5.18
N PRO A 176 8.71 4.76 -5.19
CA PRO A 176 8.87 3.62 -6.10
C PRO A 176 7.77 2.56 -6.00
N LEU A 177 7.04 2.51 -4.86
CA LEU A 177 5.94 1.56 -4.62
C LEU A 177 4.56 2.17 -4.82
N PHE A 178 4.41 3.49 -4.66
CA PHE A 178 3.11 4.15 -4.52
C PHE A 178 2.95 5.32 -5.49
N SER A 179 1.87 5.26 -6.27
CA SER A 179 1.44 6.37 -7.12
C SER A 179 -0.06 6.62 -6.95
N LYS A 180 -0.42 7.83 -6.53
CA LYS A 180 -1.82 8.24 -6.28
C LYS A 180 -2.71 8.11 -7.50
N GLY A 181 -2.16 8.36 -8.69
CA GLY A 181 -2.89 8.26 -9.95
C GLY A 181 -3.12 6.84 -10.44
N ARG A 182 -2.57 5.83 -9.77
CA ARG A 182 -2.63 4.42 -10.19
C ARG A 182 -3.23 3.50 -9.12
N GLU A 183 -3.20 3.89 -7.85
CA GLU A 183 -3.64 3.06 -6.74
C GLU A 183 -5.03 3.47 -6.24
N LEU A 184 -5.78 2.48 -5.76
CA LEU A 184 -7.10 2.65 -5.16
C LEU A 184 -7.10 2.05 -3.76
N TYR A 185 -7.56 2.84 -2.78
CA TYR A 185 -7.71 2.34 -1.42
C TYR A 185 -8.82 1.29 -1.32
N GLY A 186 -8.55 0.23 -0.60
CA GLY A 186 -9.52 -0.84 -0.36
C GLY A 186 -9.62 -1.88 -1.47
N LEU A 187 -9.03 -1.67 -2.65
CA LEU A 187 -9.17 -2.58 -3.80
C LEU A 187 -8.75 -4.01 -3.49
N TRP A 188 -7.65 -4.21 -2.74
CA TRP A 188 -7.20 -5.55 -2.37
C TRP A 188 -8.28 -6.33 -1.60
N LEU A 189 -8.96 -5.70 -0.63
CA LEU A 189 -10.05 -6.32 0.12
C LEU A 189 -11.32 -6.46 -0.72
N ALA A 190 -11.62 -5.48 -1.58
CA ALA A 190 -12.85 -5.41 -2.35
C ALA A 190 -12.90 -6.35 -3.56
N ARG A 191 -11.77 -6.87 -4.05
CA ARG A 191 -11.66 -7.60 -5.33
C ARG A 191 -12.70 -8.72 -5.51
N ASN A 192 -12.87 -9.57 -4.50
CA ASN A 192 -13.82 -10.67 -4.58
C ASN A 192 -15.26 -10.16 -4.60
N ALA A 193 -15.59 -9.20 -3.74
CA ALA A 193 -16.91 -8.60 -3.69
C ALA A 193 -17.26 -7.84 -4.98
N ILE A 194 -16.29 -7.16 -5.60
CA ILE A 194 -16.44 -6.51 -6.91
C ILE A 194 -16.79 -7.55 -7.99
N ARG A 195 -16.01 -8.63 -8.03
CA ARG A 195 -16.25 -9.70 -9.02
C ARG A 195 -17.63 -10.34 -8.82
N ASP A 196 -18.00 -10.66 -7.59
CA ASP A 196 -19.25 -11.35 -7.27
C ASP A 196 -20.47 -10.44 -7.46
N ALA A 197 -20.33 -9.13 -7.19
CA ALA A 197 -21.38 -8.14 -7.42
C ALA A 197 -21.48 -7.64 -8.88
N GLY A 198 -20.43 -7.87 -9.71
CA GLY A 198 -20.33 -7.36 -11.07
C GLY A 198 -20.30 -5.82 -11.16
N ARG A 199 -19.94 -5.14 -10.07
CA ARG A 199 -19.89 -3.67 -9.97
C ARG A 199 -18.94 -3.21 -8.90
N VAL A 200 -18.52 -1.94 -8.99
CA VAL A 200 -17.69 -1.26 -7.99
C VAL A 200 -18.31 0.09 -7.63
N VAL A 201 -18.20 0.49 -6.37
CA VAL A 201 -18.53 1.85 -5.90
C VAL A 201 -17.22 2.59 -5.66
N VAL A 202 -17.04 3.72 -6.33
CA VAL A 202 -15.87 4.58 -6.14
C VAL A 202 -16.29 5.77 -5.30
N VAL A 203 -15.60 5.97 -4.18
CA VAL A 203 -15.82 7.08 -3.24
C VAL A 203 -14.56 7.93 -3.10
N GLU A 204 -14.63 9.07 -2.41
CA GLU A 204 -13.50 10.00 -2.27
C GLU A 204 -12.62 9.69 -1.06
N GLY A 205 -13.18 9.12 0.00
CA GLY A 205 -12.52 9.04 1.31
C GLY A 205 -12.27 7.62 1.81
N TYR A 206 -11.16 7.47 2.54
CA TYR A 206 -10.80 6.22 3.24
C TYR A 206 -11.90 5.75 4.22
N MET A 207 -12.44 6.70 5.00
CA MET A 207 -13.47 6.42 6.00
C MET A 207 -14.75 5.90 5.35
N ASP A 208 -15.10 6.39 4.16
CA ASP A 208 -16.30 5.99 3.45
C ASP A 208 -16.20 4.53 3.00
N VAL A 209 -15.02 4.12 2.47
CA VAL A 209 -14.77 2.71 2.13
C VAL A 209 -14.92 1.81 3.35
N VAL A 210 -14.30 2.18 4.48
CA VAL A 210 -14.33 1.37 5.71
C VAL A 210 -15.75 1.28 6.27
N ALA A 211 -16.49 2.40 6.27
CA ALA A 211 -17.88 2.43 6.74
C ALA A 211 -18.82 1.62 5.82
N LEU A 212 -18.69 1.75 4.50
CA LEU A 212 -19.46 0.98 3.53
C LEU A 212 -19.23 -0.51 3.69
N ALA A 213 -17.97 -0.94 3.81
CA ALA A 213 -17.63 -2.35 4.03
C ALA A 213 -18.21 -2.90 5.33
N GLN A 214 -18.20 -2.11 6.42
CA GLN A 214 -18.82 -2.50 7.69
C GLN A 214 -20.33 -2.75 7.57
N HIS A 215 -20.99 -2.05 6.65
CA HIS A 215 -22.42 -2.18 6.40
C HIS A 215 -22.75 -3.11 5.21
N GLY A 216 -21.81 -3.98 4.81
CA GLY A 216 -22.03 -5.01 3.79
C GLY A 216 -21.81 -4.55 2.34
N VAL A 217 -21.41 -3.30 2.13
CA VAL A 217 -21.01 -2.82 0.79
C VAL A 217 -19.50 -2.97 0.65
N GLU A 218 -19.06 -4.23 0.45
CA GLU A 218 -17.63 -4.60 0.44
C GLU A 218 -16.95 -4.33 -0.91
N TYR A 219 -17.72 -3.96 -1.94
CA TYR A 219 -17.24 -3.63 -3.28
C TYR A 219 -16.98 -2.13 -3.48
N ALA A 220 -16.60 -1.42 -2.42
CA ALA A 220 -16.26 0.00 -2.45
C ALA A 220 -14.74 0.21 -2.43
N VAL A 221 -14.27 1.21 -3.19
CA VAL A 221 -12.87 1.66 -3.25
C VAL A 221 -12.82 3.18 -3.22
N ALA A 222 -11.68 3.76 -2.85
CA ALA A 222 -11.51 5.21 -2.89
C ALA A 222 -10.29 5.62 -3.74
N THR A 223 -10.41 6.78 -4.39
CA THR A 223 -9.27 7.51 -4.95
C THR A 223 -8.44 8.13 -3.82
N LEU A 224 -7.19 8.47 -4.10
CA LEU A 224 -6.22 8.89 -3.09
C LEU A 224 -6.00 10.41 -3.10
N GLY A 225 -7.10 11.17 -3.13
CA GLY A 225 -7.05 12.64 -3.20
C GLY A 225 -6.76 13.16 -4.61
N THR A 226 -7.08 12.37 -5.62
CA THR A 226 -6.99 12.74 -7.04
C THR A 226 -8.31 12.40 -7.75
N SER A 227 -8.55 12.98 -8.91
CA SER A 227 -9.63 12.54 -9.79
C SER A 227 -9.42 11.09 -10.23
N THR A 228 -10.49 10.39 -10.58
CA THR A 228 -10.42 9.07 -11.20
C THR A 228 -9.66 9.15 -12.53
N THR A 229 -8.65 8.31 -12.71
CA THR A 229 -7.81 8.26 -13.91
C THR A 229 -8.15 7.04 -14.78
N ASN A 230 -7.65 7.04 -16.02
CA ASN A 230 -7.71 5.86 -16.88
C ASN A 230 -6.99 4.64 -16.25
N ALA A 231 -5.90 4.86 -15.53
CA ALA A 231 -5.19 3.78 -14.82
C ALA A 231 -6.03 3.17 -13.69
N HIS A 232 -6.82 3.98 -12.97
CA HIS A 232 -7.79 3.49 -11.99
C HIS A 232 -8.86 2.63 -12.67
N ALA A 233 -9.44 3.10 -13.79
CA ALA A 233 -10.44 2.36 -14.54
C ALA A 233 -9.90 1.01 -15.05
N GLN A 234 -8.69 0.99 -15.61
CA GLN A 234 -8.03 -0.24 -16.07
C GLN A 234 -7.76 -1.25 -14.94
N LYS A 235 -7.54 -0.79 -13.71
CA LYS A 235 -7.36 -1.68 -12.55
C LYS A 235 -8.66 -2.32 -12.07
N LEU A 236 -9.80 -1.72 -12.40
CA LEU A 236 -11.13 -2.18 -11.99
C LEU A 236 -11.77 -3.11 -13.02
N LEU A 237 -11.28 -3.13 -14.25
CA LEU A 237 -11.70 -4.02 -15.34
C LEU A 237 -10.91 -5.33 -15.30
#